data_30ba122308d0767afe302fbe9b82b29b
#
_entry.id   30ba122308d0767afe302fbe9b82b29b
#
_cell.length_a   1.000
_cell.length_b   1.000
_cell.length_c   1.000
_cell.angle_alpha   90.00
_cell.angle_beta   90.00
_cell.angle_gamma   90.00
#
_symmetry.space_group_name_H-M   'P 1'
#
loop_
_entity.id
_entity.type
_entity.pdbx_description
1 polymer ?
#
loop_
_entity_poly.entity_id
_entity_poly.type
_entity_poly.pdbx_seq_one_letter_code
_entity_poly.pdbx_strand_id
1 'polypeptide(L)'
;MKNCKKFHFNRFLIMFFSLSLIMFLSFCASAQEEKKETEESVVNIEADNVIYDKSTDKMIFEGNVIVTQEDIILTAQEADFDVDKKIGQIKGDIKLVQSDITITGETLEAFLNDKKYIFQEKVMLIQERKDKEDKEDNITWNCNNLEIFTETKDLTATGEVKILKKDYTITAEEAVYNDKEQKITLVGKVRIDEEGGRWITGNKAVFYIDSERLEVEGNVRSGIKLD
;
A
#
# COMPACT_ATOMS: atom_id res chain seq x y z
N MET A 1 41.10 14.49 -17.86
CA MET A 1 40.42 14.05 -16.64
C MET A 1 38.93 14.08 -16.96
N LYS A 2 38.33 12.92 -17.29
CA LYS A 2 36.91 12.84 -17.67
C LYS A 2 36.09 12.79 -16.37
N ASN A 3 35.25 13.80 -16.15
CA ASN A 3 34.27 13.80 -15.09
C ASN A 3 33.28 12.62 -15.32
N CYS A 4 33.45 11.59 -14.53
CA CYS A 4 32.44 10.57 -14.36
C CYS A 4 31.24 11.25 -13.69
N LYS A 5 30.19 11.56 -14.47
CA LYS A 5 28.94 12.05 -13.91
C LYS A 5 28.45 10.97 -12.96
N LYS A 6 28.51 11.25 -11.64
CA LYS A 6 27.94 10.40 -10.61
C LYS A 6 26.49 10.13 -10.98
N PHE A 7 26.10 8.87 -10.81
CA PHE A 7 24.71 8.44 -10.87
C PHE A 7 23.96 9.22 -9.78
N HIS A 8 23.41 10.36 -10.16
CA HIS A 8 22.53 11.11 -9.27
C HIS A 8 21.16 10.46 -9.33
N PHE A 9 20.99 9.41 -8.57
CA PHE A 9 19.69 8.99 -8.10
C PHE A 9 19.21 10.13 -7.20
N ASN A 10 18.42 11.01 -7.78
CA ASN A 10 18.16 12.32 -7.25
C ASN A 10 17.50 12.23 -5.87
N ARG A 11 17.83 13.12 -4.95
CA ARG A 11 17.39 13.27 -3.54
C ARG A 11 15.88 13.12 -3.26
N PHE A 12 15.09 12.68 -4.23
CA PHE A 12 13.63 12.70 -4.25
C PHE A 12 12.93 11.42 -3.77
N LEU A 13 13.67 10.34 -3.50
CA LEU A 13 13.05 9.11 -2.98
C LEU A 13 12.96 9.11 -1.43
N ILE A 14 13.45 10.14 -0.76
CA ILE A 14 13.65 10.21 0.71
C ILE A 14 12.36 10.39 1.51
N MET A 15 11.22 10.60 0.87
CA MET A 15 9.97 10.72 1.62
C MET A 15 9.00 9.58 1.32
N PHE A 16 9.52 8.35 1.37
CA PHE A 16 8.64 7.20 1.43
C PHE A 16 8.06 7.07 2.84
N PHE A 17 6.75 7.11 2.89
CA PHE A 17 5.94 6.65 4.01
C PHE A 17 6.14 7.34 5.37
N SER A 18 5.70 8.58 5.51
CA SER A 18 4.91 8.81 6.70
C SER A 18 3.51 8.23 6.45
N LEU A 19 3.46 6.90 6.30
CA LEU A 19 2.21 6.20 6.28
C LEU A 19 1.67 6.21 7.70
N SER A 20 0.97 7.27 8.09
CA SER A 20 0.10 7.20 9.26
C SER A 20 -1.17 6.41 8.86
N LEU A 21 -0.96 5.20 8.30
CA LEU A 21 -1.99 4.17 8.21
C LEU A 21 -2.10 3.55 9.60
N ILE A 22 -2.52 4.35 10.58
CA ILE A 22 -2.67 3.92 11.95
C ILE A 22 -4.15 3.90 12.25
N MET A 23 -4.58 2.76 12.74
CA MET A 23 -5.82 2.45 13.42
C MET A 23 -7.02 2.07 12.58
N PHE A 24 -6.92 0.92 11.93
CA PHE A 24 -8.13 0.13 11.78
C PHE A 24 -8.32 -0.72 13.05
N LEU A 25 -9.41 -0.42 13.77
CA LEU A 25 -10.05 -1.27 14.77
C LEU A 25 -9.21 -1.77 15.95
N SER A 26 -8.94 -0.89 16.92
CA SER A 26 -8.74 -1.35 18.29
C SER A 26 -10.09 -1.54 18.97
N PHE A 27 -10.77 -2.64 18.69
CA PHE A 27 -11.92 -3.04 19.47
C PHE A 27 -11.56 -4.23 20.36
N CYS A 28 -11.56 -3.98 21.67
CA CYS A 28 -11.52 -4.91 22.81
C CYS A 28 -10.41 -5.97 22.88
N ALA A 29 -9.40 -5.68 23.67
CA ALA A 29 -8.85 -6.65 24.62
C ALA A 29 -8.54 -5.95 25.94
N SER A 30 -9.36 -6.15 26.93
CA SER A 30 -9.12 -5.72 28.30
C SER A 30 -8.10 -6.61 28.98
N ALA A 31 -6.93 -6.05 29.33
CA ALA A 31 -6.17 -6.41 30.53
C ALA A 31 -5.21 -5.26 30.87
N GLN A 32 -5.54 -4.54 31.94
CA GLN A 32 -4.71 -3.78 32.91
C GLN A 32 -3.24 -3.49 32.52
N GLU A 33 -2.77 -2.28 32.45
CA GLU A 33 -2.60 -1.12 33.31
C GLU A 33 -1.91 0.00 32.55
N GLU A 34 -2.45 1.12 32.50
CA GLU A 34 -2.08 2.51 32.55
C GLU A 34 -3.05 3.35 31.74
N LYS A 35 -3.82 4.17 32.47
CA LYS A 35 -4.81 5.09 31.90
C LYS A 35 -4.17 6.09 30.93
N LYS A 36 -4.14 5.72 29.65
CA LYS A 36 -4.25 6.66 28.55
C LYS A 36 -5.71 6.57 28.11
N GLU A 37 -6.46 7.63 28.27
CA GLU A 37 -7.79 7.76 27.66
C GLU A 37 -7.60 7.54 26.13
N THR A 38 -7.88 6.33 25.69
CA THR A 38 -8.01 6.02 24.28
C THR A 38 -9.41 6.52 23.92
N GLU A 39 -9.50 7.61 23.18
CA GLU A 39 -10.75 7.97 22.50
C GLU A 39 -11.15 6.75 21.65
N GLU A 40 -12.29 6.13 21.97
CA GLU A 40 -12.85 5.04 21.19
C GLU A 40 -13.23 5.61 19.81
N SER A 41 -12.49 5.26 18.78
CA SER A 41 -12.84 5.67 17.41
C SER A 41 -14.10 4.95 16.97
N VAL A 42 -15.14 5.71 16.66
CA VAL A 42 -16.42 5.17 16.21
C VAL A 42 -16.32 4.82 14.73
N VAL A 43 -16.65 3.57 14.37
CA VAL A 43 -16.82 3.13 12.99
C VAL A 43 -18.29 3.33 12.61
N ASN A 44 -18.56 4.12 11.59
CA ASN A 44 -19.88 4.28 11.02
C ASN A 44 -19.97 3.48 9.71
N ILE A 45 -21.07 2.73 9.53
CA ILE A 45 -21.33 1.97 8.31
C ILE A 45 -22.72 2.37 7.79
N GLU A 46 -22.77 2.80 6.54
CA GLU A 46 -24.00 3.09 5.81
C GLU A 46 -24.13 2.07 4.69
N ALA A 47 -25.35 1.60 4.42
CA ALA A 47 -25.67 0.67 3.33
C ALA A 47 -27.17 0.77 2.99
N ASP A 48 -27.58 0.28 1.83
CA ASP A 48 -29.00 0.21 1.47
C ASP A 48 -29.74 -0.82 2.32
N ASN A 49 -29.09 -1.96 2.61
CA ASN A 49 -29.63 -3.05 3.43
C ASN A 49 -28.61 -3.57 4.42
N VAL A 50 -29.11 -4.01 5.58
CA VAL A 50 -28.31 -4.71 6.60
C VAL A 50 -29.04 -5.98 7.04
N ILE A 51 -28.34 -7.12 7.06
CA ILE A 51 -28.82 -8.40 7.57
C ILE A 51 -27.91 -8.78 8.75
N TYR A 52 -28.50 -9.01 9.92
CA TYR A 52 -27.78 -9.53 11.07
C TYR A 52 -28.30 -10.91 11.45
N ASP A 53 -27.48 -11.93 11.29
CA ASP A 53 -27.77 -13.29 11.72
C ASP A 53 -27.16 -13.57 13.10
N LYS A 54 -28.01 -13.54 14.11
CA LYS A 54 -27.64 -13.84 15.51
C LYS A 54 -27.15 -15.24 15.74
N SER A 55 -27.49 -16.20 14.87
CA SER A 55 -27.08 -17.59 15.05
C SER A 55 -25.65 -17.84 14.64
N THR A 56 -25.12 -17.02 13.73
CA THR A 56 -23.76 -17.11 13.19
C THR A 56 -22.90 -15.90 13.55
N ASP A 57 -23.47 -14.90 14.25
CA ASP A 57 -22.88 -13.61 14.58
C ASP A 57 -22.26 -12.88 13.38
N LYS A 58 -23.00 -12.95 12.24
CA LYS A 58 -22.60 -12.31 11.00
C LYS A 58 -23.46 -11.10 10.67
N MET A 59 -22.81 -10.09 10.10
CA MET A 59 -23.47 -8.91 9.57
C MET A 59 -23.14 -8.76 8.09
N ILE A 60 -24.17 -8.66 7.25
CA ILE A 60 -24.04 -8.44 5.82
C ILE A 60 -24.63 -7.08 5.49
N PHE A 61 -23.86 -6.25 4.82
CA PHE A 61 -24.22 -4.94 4.34
C PHE A 61 -24.27 -4.99 2.81
N GLU A 62 -25.36 -4.57 2.19
CA GLU A 62 -25.58 -4.65 0.75
C GLU A 62 -26.00 -3.31 0.17
N GLY A 63 -25.41 -2.95 -0.95
CA GLY A 63 -25.71 -1.76 -1.74
C GLY A 63 -25.12 -0.48 -1.12
N ASN A 64 -24.37 0.25 -1.94
CA ASN A 64 -23.78 1.55 -1.58
C ASN A 64 -23.12 1.58 -0.20
N VAL A 65 -22.32 0.54 0.12
CA VAL A 65 -21.66 0.43 1.41
C VAL A 65 -20.62 1.53 1.55
N ILE A 66 -20.73 2.31 2.64
CA ILE A 66 -19.77 3.35 3.01
C ILE A 66 -19.35 3.10 4.45
N VAL A 67 -18.06 2.89 4.67
CA VAL A 67 -17.46 2.78 6.01
C VAL A 67 -16.63 4.01 6.26
N THR A 68 -16.89 4.69 7.37
CA THR A 68 -16.11 5.87 7.79
C THR A 68 -15.55 5.68 9.18
N GLN A 69 -14.27 5.96 9.34
CA GLN A 69 -13.59 5.98 10.63
C GLN A 69 -12.47 7.02 10.59
N GLU A 70 -12.56 8.03 11.44
CA GLU A 70 -11.62 9.15 11.44
C GLU A 70 -11.45 9.78 10.04
N ASP A 71 -10.24 9.73 9.45
CA ASP A 71 -9.93 10.22 8.11
C ASP A 71 -10.05 9.14 7.01
N ILE A 72 -10.52 7.93 7.37
CA ILE A 72 -10.68 6.82 6.45
C ILE A 72 -12.10 6.79 5.92
N ILE A 73 -12.21 6.68 4.59
CA ILE A 73 -13.47 6.43 3.88
C ILE A 73 -13.25 5.23 2.99
N LEU A 74 -14.06 4.17 3.19
CA LEU A 74 -14.08 3.00 2.32
C LEU A 74 -15.46 2.91 1.67
N THR A 75 -15.50 2.71 0.36
CA THR A 75 -16.74 2.46 -0.39
C THR A 75 -16.67 1.10 -1.07
N ALA A 76 -17.82 0.39 -1.15
CA ALA A 76 -17.94 -0.92 -1.77
C ALA A 76 -19.42 -1.22 -2.14
N GLN A 77 -19.65 -2.37 -2.78
CA GLN A 77 -21.01 -2.84 -3.07
C GLN A 77 -21.57 -3.74 -1.97
N GLU A 78 -20.71 -4.54 -1.34
CA GLU A 78 -21.08 -5.52 -0.30
C GLU A 78 -19.98 -5.62 0.74
N ALA A 79 -20.36 -5.80 2.01
CA ALA A 79 -19.46 -6.17 3.09
C ALA A 79 -20.08 -7.25 3.97
N ASP A 80 -19.39 -8.39 4.13
CA ASP A 80 -19.73 -9.48 5.06
C ASP A 80 -18.73 -9.42 6.22
N PHE A 81 -19.25 -9.34 7.44
CA PHE A 81 -18.45 -9.23 8.63
C PHE A 81 -18.80 -10.34 9.62
N ASP A 82 -17.80 -11.18 9.93
CA ASP A 82 -17.86 -12.20 10.99
C ASP A 82 -17.36 -11.55 12.29
N VAL A 83 -18.31 -11.25 13.18
CA VAL A 83 -18.03 -10.50 14.43
C VAL A 83 -17.16 -11.32 15.39
N ASP A 84 -17.43 -12.62 15.50
CA ASP A 84 -16.66 -13.53 16.37
C ASP A 84 -15.21 -13.67 15.92
N LYS A 85 -15.01 -13.87 14.63
CA LYS A 85 -13.67 -14.05 14.06
C LYS A 85 -12.95 -12.72 13.82
N LYS A 86 -13.69 -11.62 13.79
CA LYS A 86 -13.19 -10.29 13.41
C LYS A 86 -12.55 -10.29 12.01
N ILE A 87 -13.27 -10.90 11.06
CA ILE A 87 -12.87 -10.96 9.65
C ILE A 87 -13.95 -10.27 8.82
N GLY A 88 -13.54 -9.32 7.99
CA GLY A 88 -14.38 -8.68 7.00
C GLY A 88 -14.05 -9.17 5.59
N GLN A 89 -15.07 -9.44 4.78
CA GLN A 89 -14.95 -9.67 3.34
C GLN A 89 -15.75 -8.61 2.62
N ILE A 90 -15.06 -7.79 1.84
CA ILE A 90 -15.65 -6.63 1.16
C ILE A 90 -15.47 -6.82 -0.34
N LYS A 91 -16.50 -6.50 -1.14
CA LYS A 91 -16.52 -6.79 -2.57
C LYS A 91 -17.16 -5.67 -3.38
N GLY A 92 -16.73 -5.57 -4.63
CA GLY A 92 -17.27 -4.72 -5.67
C GLY A 92 -16.82 -3.28 -5.60
N ASP A 93 -16.04 -2.88 -6.61
CA ASP A 93 -15.56 -1.50 -6.83
C ASP A 93 -15.01 -0.83 -5.57
N ILE A 94 -14.15 -1.55 -4.85
CA ILE A 94 -13.60 -1.05 -3.58
C ILE A 94 -12.75 0.18 -3.82
N LYS A 95 -13.02 1.22 -3.06
CA LYS A 95 -12.16 2.40 -2.96
C LYS A 95 -11.99 2.78 -1.49
N LEU A 96 -10.74 2.76 -1.03
CA LEU A 96 -10.34 3.28 0.28
C LEU A 96 -9.57 4.57 0.06
N VAL A 97 -9.94 5.59 0.80
CA VAL A 97 -9.24 6.89 0.82
C VAL A 97 -8.84 7.20 2.25
N GLN A 98 -7.57 7.53 2.45
CA GLN A 98 -7.03 8.02 3.71
C GLN A 98 -5.96 9.06 3.44
N SER A 99 -6.18 10.29 3.89
CA SER A 99 -5.25 11.41 3.69
C SER A 99 -4.83 11.56 2.21
N ASP A 100 -3.57 11.30 1.89
CA ASP A 100 -2.96 11.36 0.56
C ASP A 100 -2.91 10.01 -0.16
N ILE A 101 -3.54 8.96 0.41
CA ILE A 101 -3.53 7.60 -0.13
C ILE A 101 -4.92 7.21 -0.62
N THR A 102 -4.96 6.66 -1.83
CA THR A 102 -6.13 5.99 -2.39
C THR A 102 -5.76 4.57 -2.79
N ILE A 103 -6.54 3.58 -2.35
CA ILE A 103 -6.39 2.18 -2.76
C ILE A 103 -7.69 1.73 -3.41
N THR A 104 -7.59 1.07 -4.57
CA THR A 104 -8.72 0.45 -5.24
C THR A 104 -8.47 -1.02 -5.51
N GLY A 105 -9.53 -1.82 -5.65
CA GLY A 105 -9.49 -3.24 -5.94
C GLY A 105 -10.90 -3.81 -6.08
N GLU A 106 -11.02 -5.08 -6.43
CA GLU A 106 -12.32 -5.74 -6.57
C GLU A 106 -12.75 -6.43 -5.26
N THR A 107 -11.79 -6.95 -4.49
CA THR A 107 -12.04 -7.59 -3.19
C THR A 107 -11.05 -7.12 -2.13
N LEU A 108 -11.50 -7.11 -0.88
CA LEU A 108 -10.69 -6.83 0.30
C LEU A 108 -11.03 -7.84 1.40
N GLU A 109 -10.03 -8.52 1.92
CA GLU A 109 -10.12 -9.28 3.16
C GLU A 109 -9.46 -8.49 4.30
N ALA A 110 -10.21 -8.27 5.37
CA ALA A 110 -9.73 -7.54 6.55
C ALA A 110 -9.63 -8.51 7.74
N PHE A 111 -8.42 -8.75 8.22
CA PHE A 111 -8.12 -9.56 9.40
C PHE A 111 -7.82 -8.62 10.57
N LEU A 112 -8.85 -8.27 11.33
CA LEU A 112 -8.76 -7.20 12.30
C LEU A 112 -7.84 -7.53 13.49
N ASN A 113 -7.82 -8.80 13.93
CA ASN A 113 -6.93 -9.25 15.00
C ASN A 113 -5.45 -9.15 14.59
N ASP A 114 -5.17 -9.45 13.33
CA ASP A 114 -3.80 -9.47 12.78
C ASP A 114 -3.39 -8.09 12.22
N LYS A 115 -4.32 -7.12 12.24
CA LYS A 115 -4.15 -5.79 11.64
C LYS A 115 -3.64 -5.88 10.20
N LYS A 116 -4.17 -6.86 9.46
CA LYS A 116 -3.80 -7.22 8.10
C LYS A 116 -4.95 -7.02 7.13
N TYR A 117 -4.65 -6.45 5.98
CA TYR A 117 -5.60 -6.17 4.91
C TYR A 117 -5.04 -6.69 3.60
N ILE A 118 -5.86 -7.41 2.82
CA ILE A 118 -5.47 -7.98 1.53
C ILE A 118 -6.44 -7.49 0.47
N PHE A 119 -5.99 -6.57 -0.37
CA PHE A 119 -6.69 -6.15 -1.58
C PHE A 119 -6.32 -7.08 -2.73
N GLN A 120 -7.30 -7.47 -3.53
CA GLN A 120 -7.08 -8.39 -4.65
C GLN A 120 -7.81 -7.90 -5.90
N GLU A 121 -7.28 -8.34 -7.04
CA GLU A 121 -7.77 -8.08 -8.38
C GLU A 121 -7.76 -6.60 -8.79
N LYS A 122 -6.93 -6.29 -9.79
CA LYS A 122 -6.75 -4.93 -10.35
C LYS A 122 -6.41 -3.89 -9.28
N VAL A 123 -5.56 -4.25 -8.34
CA VAL A 123 -5.22 -3.36 -7.24
C VAL A 123 -4.40 -2.19 -7.74
N MET A 124 -4.82 -0.99 -7.35
CA MET A 124 -4.06 0.23 -7.57
C MET A 124 -3.98 1.01 -6.26
N LEU A 125 -2.75 1.29 -5.82
CA LEU A 125 -2.47 2.22 -4.73
C LEU A 125 -1.89 3.49 -5.34
N ILE A 126 -2.46 4.63 -5.00
CA ILE A 126 -1.95 5.96 -5.38
C ILE A 126 -1.60 6.69 -4.10
N GLN A 127 -0.38 7.19 -4.02
CA GLN A 127 0.00 8.20 -3.04
C GLN A 127 0.15 9.54 -3.76
N GLU A 128 -0.72 10.49 -3.40
CA GLU A 128 -0.66 11.85 -3.92
C GLU A 128 0.46 12.62 -3.25
N ARG A 129 1.28 13.26 -4.05
CA ARG A 129 2.43 14.03 -3.56
C ARG A 129 2.67 15.24 -4.44
N LYS A 130 3.26 16.25 -3.84
CA LYS A 130 3.74 17.42 -4.55
C LYS A 130 5.24 17.56 -4.37
N ASP A 131 5.95 17.94 -5.42
CA ASP A 131 7.35 18.26 -5.33
C ASP A 131 7.57 19.68 -4.72
N LYS A 132 8.82 20.10 -4.62
CA LYS A 132 9.17 21.42 -4.05
C LYS A 132 8.65 22.61 -4.86
N GLU A 133 8.25 22.38 -6.11
CA GLU A 133 7.70 23.39 -7.03
C GLU A 133 6.16 23.31 -7.07
N ASP A 134 5.53 22.60 -6.14
CA ASP A 134 4.08 22.36 -6.06
C ASP A 134 3.51 21.59 -7.28
N LYS A 135 4.37 20.83 -7.99
CA LYS A 135 3.98 19.95 -9.09
C LYS A 135 3.66 18.55 -8.58
N GLU A 136 2.75 17.87 -9.25
CA GLU A 136 2.39 16.49 -8.94
C GLU A 136 3.60 15.54 -9.09
N ASP A 137 3.88 14.78 -8.04
CA ASP A 137 4.92 13.73 -7.98
C ASP A 137 4.31 12.45 -7.38
N ASN A 138 3.16 12.07 -7.90
CA ASN A 138 2.39 10.91 -7.42
C ASN A 138 3.16 9.61 -7.63
N ILE A 139 2.98 8.69 -6.68
CA ILE A 139 3.49 7.33 -6.78
C ILE A 139 2.29 6.40 -6.94
N THR A 140 2.32 5.59 -8.00
CA THR A 140 1.26 4.62 -8.27
C THR A 140 1.83 3.21 -8.27
N TRP A 141 1.22 2.32 -7.49
CA TRP A 141 1.49 0.89 -7.51
C TRP A 141 0.31 0.16 -8.15
N ASN A 142 0.58 -0.68 -9.13
CA ASN A 142 -0.40 -1.58 -9.71
C ASN A 142 0.07 -3.01 -9.46
N CYS A 143 -0.85 -3.89 -9.06
CA CYS A 143 -0.57 -5.30 -8.81
C CYS A 143 -1.85 -6.13 -8.80
N ASN A 144 -1.73 -7.47 -8.71
CA ASN A 144 -2.91 -8.32 -8.55
C ASN A 144 -3.31 -8.47 -7.09
N ASN A 145 -2.34 -8.49 -6.16
CA ASN A 145 -2.59 -8.57 -4.73
C ASN A 145 -1.71 -7.56 -3.98
N LEU A 146 -2.30 -6.92 -2.98
CA LEU A 146 -1.63 -6.00 -2.08
C LEU A 146 -1.97 -6.37 -0.64
N GLU A 147 -0.97 -6.82 0.10
CA GLU A 147 -1.07 -7.12 1.53
C GLU A 147 -0.46 -5.99 2.33
N ILE A 148 -1.17 -5.51 3.34
CA ILE A 148 -0.76 -4.40 4.20
C ILE A 148 -0.87 -4.82 5.65
N PHE A 149 0.20 -4.62 6.42
CA PHE A 149 0.22 -4.76 7.88
C PHE A 149 0.24 -3.36 8.51
N THR A 150 -0.88 -2.95 9.11
CA THR A 150 -1.01 -1.58 9.61
C THR A 150 -0.17 -1.30 10.87
N GLU A 151 0.14 -2.33 11.66
CA GLU A 151 0.96 -2.20 12.85
C GLU A 151 2.44 -1.95 12.53
N THR A 152 2.99 -2.74 11.60
CA THR A 152 4.39 -2.61 11.16
C THR A 152 4.57 -1.63 10.02
N LYS A 153 3.48 -1.23 9.36
CA LYS A 153 3.45 -0.43 8.12
C LYS A 153 4.17 -1.10 6.94
N ASP A 154 4.32 -2.42 7.01
CA ASP A 154 4.89 -3.21 5.93
C ASP A 154 3.84 -3.43 4.84
N LEU A 155 4.31 -3.54 3.60
CA LEU A 155 3.47 -3.74 2.42
C LEU A 155 4.11 -4.78 1.50
N THR A 156 3.30 -5.69 0.97
CA THR A 156 3.72 -6.66 -0.04
C THR A 156 2.77 -6.59 -1.23
N ALA A 157 3.30 -6.26 -2.39
CA ALA A 157 2.59 -6.30 -3.67
C ALA A 157 3.06 -7.48 -4.49
N THR A 158 2.13 -8.28 -5.04
CA THR A 158 2.44 -9.45 -5.86
C THR A 158 1.58 -9.50 -7.12
N GLY A 159 2.14 -10.14 -8.17
CA GLY A 159 1.48 -10.35 -9.44
C GLY A 159 1.48 -9.10 -10.31
N GLU A 160 2.33 -9.12 -11.36
CA GLU A 160 2.46 -8.05 -12.35
C GLU A 160 2.71 -6.66 -11.72
N VAL A 161 3.58 -6.62 -10.72
CA VAL A 161 3.86 -5.36 -10.01
C VAL A 161 4.44 -4.33 -10.96
N LYS A 162 3.80 -3.15 -10.98
CA LYS A 162 4.28 -1.99 -11.71
C LYS A 162 4.18 -0.76 -10.82
N ILE A 163 5.33 -0.13 -10.57
CA ILE A 163 5.42 1.10 -9.79
C ILE A 163 5.77 2.25 -10.75
N LEU A 164 4.96 3.27 -10.72
CA LEU A 164 5.13 4.48 -11.53
C LEU A 164 5.43 5.65 -10.59
N LYS A 165 6.44 6.39 -10.92
CA LYS A 165 6.77 7.69 -10.37
C LYS A 165 7.27 8.55 -11.51
N LYS A 166 7.08 9.87 -11.45
CA LYS A 166 7.40 10.85 -12.51
C LYS A 166 8.51 10.41 -13.48
N ASP A 167 9.69 10.12 -12.96
CA ASP A 167 10.88 9.84 -13.77
C ASP A 167 11.23 8.34 -13.86
N TYR A 168 10.41 7.46 -13.23
CA TYR A 168 10.70 6.04 -13.12
C TYR A 168 9.50 5.16 -13.41
N THR A 169 9.77 4.07 -14.13
CA THR A 169 8.86 2.92 -14.23
C THR A 169 9.61 1.69 -13.73
N ILE A 170 9.05 1.02 -12.73
CA ILE A 170 9.63 -0.18 -12.14
C ILE A 170 8.64 -1.33 -12.36
N THR A 171 9.13 -2.49 -12.79
CA THR A 171 8.34 -3.72 -12.88
C THR A 171 9.04 -4.86 -12.15
N ALA A 172 8.26 -5.75 -11.53
CA ALA A 172 8.72 -6.93 -10.82
C ALA A 172 7.58 -7.97 -10.70
N GLU A 173 7.88 -9.18 -10.25
CA GLU A 173 6.84 -10.15 -9.87
C GLU A 173 6.33 -9.91 -8.45
N GLU A 174 7.20 -9.40 -7.58
CA GLU A 174 6.91 -9.06 -6.19
C GLU A 174 7.68 -7.80 -5.78
N ALA A 175 7.04 -6.98 -4.93
CA ALA A 175 7.66 -5.84 -4.26
C ALA A 175 7.28 -5.84 -2.79
N VAL A 176 8.27 -5.80 -1.91
CA VAL A 176 8.11 -5.75 -0.45
C VAL A 176 8.69 -4.46 0.07
N TYR A 177 7.87 -3.64 0.72
CA TYR A 177 8.30 -2.51 1.51
C TYR A 177 8.39 -2.91 2.98
N ASN A 178 9.52 -2.65 3.61
CA ASN A 178 9.71 -2.79 5.05
C ASN A 178 9.93 -1.42 5.68
N ASP A 179 9.01 -1.00 6.53
CA ASP A 179 9.03 0.33 7.14
C ASP A 179 10.18 0.48 8.13
N LYS A 180 10.42 -0.52 8.96
CA LYS A 180 11.50 -0.48 9.95
C LYS A 180 12.89 -0.38 9.32
N GLU A 181 13.09 -1.07 8.20
CA GLU A 181 14.38 -1.09 7.49
C GLU A 181 14.47 0.01 6.42
N GLN A 182 13.39 0.76 6.21
CA GLN A 182 13.27 1.82 5.20
C GLN A 182 13.80 1.35 3.84
N LYS A 183 13.32 0.18 3.39
CA LYS A 183 13.76 -0.42 2.12
C LYS A 183 12.63 -1.03 1.33
N ILE A 184 12.81 -1.05 0.00
CA ILE A 184 11.97 -1.78 -0.94
C ILE A 184 12.82 -2.90 -1.55
N THR A 185 12.32 -4.13 -1.46
CA THR A 185 12.90 -5.30 -2.14
C THR A 185 12.00 -5.68 -3.31
N LEU A 186 12.57 -5.77 -4.50
CA LEU A 186 11.93 -6.20 -5.73
C LEU A 186 12.46 -7.57 -6.12
N VAL A 187 11.58 -8.50 -6.47
CA VAL A 187 11.95 -9.87 -6.82
C VAL A 187 11.25 -10.28 -8.12
N GLY A 188 11.97 -11.03 -8.96
CA GLY A 188 11.46 -11.61 -10.19
C GLY A 188 11.36 -10.62 -11.35
N LYS A 189 12.12 -10.90 -12.42
CA LYS A 189 12.10 -10.12 -13.68
C LYS A 189 12.16 -8.60 -13.47
N VAL A 190 12.98 -8.17 -12.53
CA VAL A 190 13.08 -6.75 -12.18
C VAL A 190 13.56 -5.94 -13.38
N ARG A 191 12.85 -4.87 -13.67
CA ARG A 191 13.23 -3.85 -14.63
C ARG A 191 12.93 -2.46 -14.07
N ILE A 192 13.90 -1.58 -14.17
CA ILE A 192 13.81 -0.17 -13.77
C ILE A 192 14.18 0.64 -15.00
N ASP A 193 13.24 1.42 -15.49
CA ASP A 193 13.42 2.39 -16.58
C ASP A 193 13.38 3.79 -15.99
N GLU A 194 14.33 4.63 -16.38
CA GLU A 194 14.42 6.03 -15.98
C GLU A 194 14.17 6.94 -17.19
N GLU A 195 13.54 8.08 -16.97
CA GLU A 195 13.43 9.11 -17.96
C GLU A 195 14.83 9.49 -18.52
N GLY A 196 14.95 9.70 -19.82
CA GLY A 196 16.26 9.89 -20.47
C GLY A 196 16.86 8.60 -21.02
N GLY A 197 16.16 7.46 -20.92
CA GLY A 197 16.49 6.21 -21.62
C GLY A 197 17.55 5.37 -20.90
N ARG A 198 17.80 5.63 -19.63
CA ARG A 198 18.59 4.71 -18.78
C ARG A 198 17.69 3.59 -18.28
N TRP A 199 18.23 2.39 -18.20
CA TRP A 199 17.52 1.25 -17.64
C TRP A 199 18.47 0.24 -17.00
N ILE A 200 17.94 -0.55 -16.07
CA ILE A 200 18.63 -1.66 -15.45
C ILE A 200 17.66 -2.82 -15.25
N THR A 201 18.13 -4.06 -15.44
CA THR A 201 17.38 -5.28 -15.17
C THR A 201 18.17 -6.22 -14.30
N GLY A 202 17.47 -7.09 -13.56
CA GLY A 202 18.07 -8.12 -12.72
C GLY A 202 17.02 -9.11 -12.21
N ASN A 203 17.44 -10.08 -11.41
CA ASN A 203 16.52 -11.01 -10.77
C ASN A 203 15.96 -10.45 -9.47
N LYS A 204 16.73 -9.58 -8.80
CA LYS A 204 16.35 -8.92 -7.56
C LYS A 204 16.94 -7.51 -7.54
N ALA A 205 16.22 -6.58 -6.93
CA ALA A 205 16.74 -5.27 -6.58
C ALA A 205 16.37 -4.90 -5.16
N VAL A 206 17.25 -4.17 -4.48
CA VAL A 206 17.00 -3.61 -3.15
C VAL A 206 17.26 -2.12 -3.22
N PHE A 207 16.26 -1.35 -2.88
CA PHE A 207 16.36 0.08 -2.76
C PHE A 207 16.32 0.49 -1.29
N TYR A 208 17.38 1.12 -0.81
CA TYR A 208 17.49 1.68 0.55
C TYR A 208 17.08 3.15 0.51
N ILE A 209 15.98 3.46 1.15
CA ILE A 209 15.34 4.79 1.08
C ILE A 209 16.24 5.86 1.72
N ASP A 210 16.74 5.60 2.93
CA ASP A 210 17.54 6.57 3.71
C ASP A 210 18.85 6.94 3.02
N SER A 211 19.48 5.99 2.34
CA SER A 211 20.78 6.20 1.68
C SER A 211 20.68 6.44 0.17
N GLU A 212 19.50 6.41 -0.39
CA GLU A 212 19.24 6.51 -1.85
C GLU A 212 20.06 5.49 -2.66
N ARG A 213 20.35 4.32 -2.06
CA ARG A 213 21.18 3.29 -2.69
C ARG A 213 20.32 2.23 -3.33
N LEU A 214 20.63 1.92 -4.58
CA LEU A 214 20.06 0.80 -5.32
C LEU A 214 21.11 -0.29 -5.51
N GLU A 215 20.76 -1.51 -5.14
CA GLU A 215 21.53 -2.72 -5.44
C GLU A 215 20.69 -3.59 -6.38
N VAL A 216 21.32 -4.15 -7.42
CA VAL A 216 20.65 -5.06 -8.36
C VAL A 216 21.50 -6.32 -8.51
N GLU A 217 20.85 -7.48 -8.40
CA GLU A 217 21.49 -8.78 -8.37
C GLU A 217 20.89 -9.74 -9.41
N GLY A 218 21.71 -10.66 -9.90
CA GLY A 218 21.33 -11.78 -10.76
C GLY A 218 20.99 -11.36 -12.19
N ASN A 219 21.82 -11.81 -13.14
CA ASN A 219 21.68 -11.54 -14.58
C ASN A 219 21.54 -10.05 -14.91
N VAL A 220 22.33 -9.22 -14.24
CA VAL A 220 22.23 -7.77 -14.37
C VAL A 220 22.62 -7.30 -15.75
N ARG A 221 21.76 -6.48 -16.36
CA ARG A 221 22.02 -5.73 -17.59
C ARG A 221 21.61 -4.28 -17.40
N SER A 222 22.31 -3.36 -18.00
CA SER A 222 21.98 -1.94 -17.96
C SER A 222 22.27 -1.27 -19.29
N GLY A 223 21.50 -0.27 -19.63
CA GLY A 223 21.73 0.63 -20.75
C GLY A 223 21.82 2.06 -20.28
N ILE A 224 22.78 2.80 -20.82
CA ILE A 224 22.98 4.22 -20.54
C ILE A 224 23.05 4.94 -21.87
N LYS A 225 22.22 5.94 -22.07
CA LYS A 225 22.33 6.82 -23.23
C LYS A 225 23.49 7.79 -23.00
N LEU A 226 24.45 7.76 -23.90
CA LEU A 226 25.57 8.70 -23.89
C LEU A 226 25.25 9.79 -24.92
N ASP A 227 25.13 11.04 -24.47
CA ASP A 227 25.01 12.23 -25.31
C ASP A 227 26.38 12.62 -25.91
#